data_2329670c64c14a2a1e01507c9691aa86
#
_entry.id   2329670c64c14a2a1e01507c9691aa86
#
_cell.length_a   1.000
_cell.length_b   1.000
_cell.length_c   1.000
_cell.angle_alpha   90.00
_cell.angle_beta   90.00
_cell.angle_gamma   90.00
#
_symmetry.space_group_name_H-M   'P 1'
#
loop_
_entity.id
_entity.type
_entity.pdbx_description
1 polymer ?
#
loop_
_entity_poly.entity_id
_entity_poly.type
_entity_poly.pdbx_seq_one_letter_code
_entity_poly.pdbx_strand_id
1 'polypeptide(L)'
;MSNPTIAIVGSGPIGSTYARVLLERVPEARVVMFEAGPQLTDVPGESVRNIPDPDEKARAREMSQGPQAGAYRETLGIPAATVTEGMFTARQGTHLLDFGGTGSAHASSFPAAAAATNVGGQGAHWTCATPSPAFSEKIPFIPNEEWDELIGRAKELLHVHSAAFADSTVGEAIRSLLDEEFGAELPEGYGVGTLPVAGDPQPDGSVRWAGADVVLGPLLDKDSPLSKQFELRDLTLVRRVELDGHRVTGVAVQDLRTGETSFVAADVVVVAADAFRSPQILWASGVRPQALGHYLTEHPVVISTVALDAEKMRRFATEEDLAAELARRALSPADPVAAVNRIPFSEPEHPFSVQVMYSESTPFPMEPGTPYSENRWGYVNMGYGMRKHPRYEDAVTFDDDEPDYRGFPNMSIEYALTEREDAEIAEATERLRRAGKALGAFVAEPRLMPNGSSLHYQGTMRMGETDDGTSVADPWSRVWGYENLVVGGNALIPTATAMNPTLMSVAIAVRGARKVAKELGSEDA
;
A
#
# COMPACT_ATOMS: atom_id res chain seq x y z
N MET A 1 28.15 10.73 25.21
CA MET A 1 27.40 9.49 24.87
C MET A 1 27.63 9.25 23.38
N SER A 2 27.71 8.01 22.93
CA SER A 2 27.78 7.71 21.48
C SER A 2 26.46 8.10 20.83
N ASN A 3 26.49 8.52 19.58
CA ASN A 3 25.27 8.80 18.80
C ASN A 3 24.42 7.54 18.71
N PRO A 4 23.09 7.62 18.90
CA PRO A 4 22.24 6.45 18.86
C PRO A 4 22.18 5.85 17.45
N THR A 5 22.19 4.52 17.38
CA THR A 5 22.02 3.78 16.12
C THR A 5 20.62 3.19 16.04
N ILE A 6 19.93 3.43 14.94
CA ILE A 6 18.57 2.97 14.68
C ILE A 6 18.61 2.02 13.48
N ALA A 7 18.17 0.79 13.66
CA ALA A 7 18.00 -0.19 12.59
C ALA A 7 16.55 -0.19 12.12
N ILE A 8 16.34 -0.04 10.81
CA ILE A 8 15.00 -0.07 10.20
C ILE A 8 14.92 -1.25 9.24
N VAL A 9 13.95 -2.11 9.43
CA VAL A 9 13.71 -3.31 8.62
C VAL A 9 12.56 -3.05 7.65
N GLY A 10 12.89 -2.95 6.37
CA GLY A 10 11.97 -2.59 5.28
C GLY A 10 12.12 -1.14 4.84
N SER A 11 12.23 -0.94 3.54
CA SER A 11 12.48 0.35 2.87
C SER A 11 11.24 0.98 2.24
N GLY A 12 10.05 0.40 2.46
CA GLY A 12 8.78 0.94 2.00
C GLY A 12 8.47 2.33 2.60
N PRO A 13 7.35 2.97 2.21
CA PRO A 13 7.00 4.32 2.67
C PRO A 13 7.03 4.47 4.20
N ILE A 14 6.72 3.41 4.94
CA ILE A 14 6.66 3.45 6.40
C ILE A 14 8.06 3.46 7.01
N GLY A 15 8.94 2.54 6.61
CA GLY A 15 10.35 2.56 7.04
C GLY A 15 11.03 3.86 6.66
N SER A 16 10.77 4.36 5.46
CA SER A 16 11.25 5.66 4.97
C SER A 16 10.75 6.82 5.83
N THR A 17 9.49 6.77 6.30
CA THR A 17 8.94 7.78 7.22
C THR A 17 9.67 7.78 8.56
N TYR A 18 9.92 6.60 9.14
CA TYR A 18 10.72 6.51 10.36
C TYR A 18 12.13 7.08 10.15
N ALA A 19 12.83 6.68 9.08
CA ALA A 19 14.16 7.19 8.77
C ALA A 19 14.18 8.73 8.68
N ARG A 20 13.24 9.28 7.91
CA ARG A 20 13.12 10.71 7.66
C ARG A 20 12.83 11.50 8.93
N VAL A 21 11.78 11.14 9.66
CA VAL A 21 11.34 11.89 10.85
C VAL A 21 12.34 11.76 11.98
N LEU A 22 12.96 10.60 12.16
CA LEU A 22 13.99 10.41 13.20
C LEU A 22 15.22 11.28 12.92
N LEU A 23 15.73 11.30 11.70
CA LEU A 23 16.91 12.12 11.38
C LEU A 23 16.61 13.63 11.34
N GLU A 24 15.38 14.03 11.03
CA GLU A 24 14.98 15.44 11.18
C GLU A 24 14.99 15.90 12.64
N ARG A 25 14.67 15.00 13.59
CA ARG A 25 14.52 15.33 15.01
C ARG A 25 15.75 15.00 15.86
N VAL A 26 16.54 14.03 15.42
CA VAL A 26 17.77 13.57 16.07
C VAL A 26 18.87 13.46 15.00
N PRO A 27 19.34 14.60 14.48
CA PRO A 27 20.24 14.62 13.32
C PRO A 27 21.61 14.00 13.57
N GLU A 28 22.00 13.78 14.83
CA GLU A 28 23.21 13.06 15.22
C GLU A 28 23.02 11.54 15.24
N ALA A 29 21.78 11.01 15.21
CA ALA A 29 21.53 9.57 15.16
C ALA A 29 22.06 8.98 13.84
N ARG A 30 22.47 7.73 13.88
CA ARG A 30 22.77 6.93 12.70
C ARG A 30 21.59 6.02 12.38
N VAL A 31 21.06 6.11 11.16
CA VAL A 31 20.00 5.22 10.68
C VAL A 31 20.57 4.25 9.65
N VAL A 32 20.38 2.95 9.88
CA VAL A 32 20.70 1.88 8.93
C VAL A 32 19.39 1.19 8.54
N MET A 33 19.03 1.29 7.27
CA MET A 33 17.82 0.68 6.70
C MET A 33 18.20 -0.56 5.90
N PHE A 34 17.48 -1.66 6.13
CA PHE A 34 17.71 -2.94 5.48
C PHE A 34 16.53 -3.29 4.57
N GLU A 35 16.85 -3.72 3.35
CA GLU A 35 15.88 -4.19 2.36
C GLU A 35 16.34 -5.52 1.77
N ALA A 36 15.45 -6.52 1.76
CA ALA A 36 15.74 -7.83 1.22
C ALA A 36 15.81 -7.85 -0.32
N GLY A 37 15.12 -6.91 -0.96
CA GLY A 37 15.08 -6.80 -2.43
C GLY A 37 16.12 -5.87 -3.00
N PRO A 38 16.28 -5.90 -4.35
CA PRO A 38 17.20 -5.03 -5.06
C PRO A 38 16.64 -3.61 -5.22
N GLN A 39 17.53 -2.66 -5.51
CA GLN A 39 17.16 -1.35 -6.03
C GLN A 39 16.73 -1.49 -7.50
N LEU A 40 15.59 -0.88 -7.86
CA LEU A 40 14.98 -1.01 -9.19
C LEU A 40 15.28 0.15 -10.15
N THR A 41 15.58 1.32 -9.59
CA THR A 41 15.71 2.61 -10.28
C THR A 41 16.96 3.31 -9.82
N ASP A 42 17.46 4.29 -10.58
CA ASP A 42 18.64 5.08 -10.21
C ASP A 42 18.44 5.83 -8.88
N VAL A 43 17.22 6.30 -8.61
CA VAL A 43 16.86 6.89 -7.34
C VAL A 43 16.26 5.81 -6.44
N PRO A 44 16.85 5.51 -5.27
CA PRO A 44 16.35 4.46 -4.39
C PRO A 44 14.89 4.66 -3.99
N GLY A 45 14.05 3.66 -4.29
CA GLY A 45 12.63 3.65 -3.91
C GLY A 45 11.70 4.46 -4.80
N GLU A 46 12.17 4.98 -5.94
CA GLU A 46 11.32 5.67 -6.91
C GLU A 46 10.23 4.75 -7.46
N SER A 47 9.06 5.34 -7.78
CA SER A 47 7.96 4.60 -8.39
C SER A 47 8.32 4.09 -9.79
N VAL A 48 8.12 2.80 -10.03
CA VAL A 48 8.33 2.18 -11.36
C VAL A 48 7.39 2.76 -12.43
N ARG A 49 6.33 3.47 -12.03
CA ARG A 49 5.44 4.17 -12.97
C ARG A 49 6.17 5.31 -13.69
N ASN A 50 7.18 5.90 -13.05
CA ASN A 50 7.98 7.00 -13.60
C ASN A 50 9.01 6.54 -14.64
N ILE A 51 9.28 5.24 -14.76
CA ILE A 51 10.19 4.70 -15.79
C ILE A 51 9.54 4.89 -17.16
N PRO A 52 10.10 5.69 -18.07
CA PRO A 52 9.48 5.97 -19.36
C PRO A 52 9.62 4.79 -20.35
N ASP A 53 10.72 4.06 -20.29
CA ASP A 53 10.99 2.94 -21.20
C ASP A 53 10.20 1.69 -20.76
N PRO A 54 9.36 1.09 -21.65
CA PRO A 54 8.54 -0.06 -21.30
C PRO A 54 9.35 -1.31 -20.94
N ASP A 55 10.50 -1.53 -21.57
CA ASP A 55 11.34 -2.71 -21.32
C ASP A 55 12.09 -2.57 -20.00
N GLU A 56 12.55 -1.37 -19.66
CA GLU A 56 13.11 -1.07 -18.34
C GLU A 56 12.08 -1.22 -17.25
N LYS A 57 10.86 -0.71 -17.47
CA LYS A 57 9.73 -0.86 -16.55
C LYS A 57 9.39 -2.34 -16.34
N ALA A 58 9.37 -3.14 -17.38
CA ALA A 58 9.13 -4.59 -17.29
C ALA A 58 10.23 -5.29 -16.48
N ARG A 59 11.50 -4.98 -16.74
CA ARG A 59 12.65 -5.51 -15.96
C ARG A 59 12.57 -5.13 -14.49
N ALA A 60 12.27 -3.86 -14.18
CA ALA A 60 12.11 -3.42 -12.80
C ALA A 60 11.01 -4.20 -12.07
N ARG A 61 9.87 -4.44 -12.73
CA ARG A 61 8.78 -5.25 -12.20
C ARG A 61 9.14 -6.72 -11.98
N GLU A 62 9.95 -7.29 -12.84
CA GLU A 62 10.46 -8.64 -12.67
C GLU A 62 11.43 -8.72 -11.48
N MET A 63 12.36 -7.78 -11.39
CA MET A 63 13.33 -7.70 -10.29
C MET A 63 12.65 -7.51 -8.92
N SER A 64 11.51 -6.84 -8.85
CA SER A 64 10.77 -6.58 -7.61
C SER A 64 10.20 -7.81 -6.93
N GLN A 65 10.27 -8.97 -7.56
CA GLN A 65 9.92 -10.24 -6.94
C GLN A 65 11.04 -10.75 -6.00
N GLY A 66 12.20 -10.12 -6.06
CA GLY A 66 13.38 -10.47 -5.28
C GLY A 66 14.17 -11.64 -5.85
N PRO A 67 15.42 -11.81 -5.45
CA PRO A 67 16.35 -12.77 -6.06
C PRO A 67 15.98 -14.23 -5.86
N GLN A 68 15.17 -14.52 -4.86
CA GLN A 68 14.75 -15.89 -4.51
C GLN A 68 13.40 -16.30 -5.11
N ALA A 69 12.62 -15.36 -5.63
CA ALA A 69 11.27 -15.63 -6.12
C ALA A 69 11.28 -16.50 -7.41
N GLY A 70 12.28 -16.34 -8.27
CA GLY A 70 12.45 -17.17 -9.47
C GLY A 70 12.68 -18.64 -9.14
N ALA A 71 13.65 -18.92 -8.27
CA ALA A 71 13.97 -20.29 -7.83
C ALA A 71 12.78 -20.96 -7.13
N TYR A 72 12.02 -20.21 -6.34
CA TYR A 72 10.82 -20.70 -5.67
C TYR A 72 9.73 -21.10 -6.66
N ARG A 73 9.50 -20.28 -7.69
CA ARG A 73 8.53 -20.61 -8.76
C ARG A 73 8.91 -21.88 -9.52
N GLU A 74 10.18 -22.02 -9.87
CA GLU A 74 10.68 -23.22 -10.55
C GLU A 74 10.43 -24.47 -9.70
N THR A 75 10.71 -24.39 -8.39
CA THR A 75 10.50 -25.49 -7.46
C THR A 75 9.04 -25.91 -7.35
N LEU A 76 8.12 -24.96 -7.40
CA LEU A 76 6.67 -25.23 -7.31
C LEU A 76 6.00 -25.47 -8.67
N GLY A 77 6.74 -25.33 -9.77
CA GLY A 77 6.19 -25.46 -11.13
C GLY A 77 5.18 -24.36 -11.47
N ILE A 78 5.27 -23.18 -10.82
CA ILE A 78 4.36 -22.07 -11.06
C ILE A 78 4.83 -21.29 -12.29
N PRO A 79 4.01 -21.14 -13.34
CA PRO A 79 4.39 -20.37 -14.52
C PRO A 79 4.68 -18.91 -14.14
N ALA A 80 5.66 -18.29 -14.77
CA ALA A 80 5.82 -16.84 -14.74
C ALA A 80 4.50 -16.21 -15.20
N ALA A 81 3.95 -15.29 -14.40
CA ALA A 81 2.63 -14.69 -14.49
C ALA A 81 1.96 -14.79 -15.88
N THR A 82 1.14 -15.77 -16.07
CA THR A 82 0.23 -15.86 -17.20
C THR A 82 -1.18 -15.60 -16.71
N VAL A 83 -1.83 -14.60 -17.27
CA VAL A 83 -3.27 -14.37 -17.05
C VAL A 83 -4.00 -15.49 -17.77
N THR A 84 -4.39 -16.52 -17.03
CA THR A 84 -5.35 -17.52 -17.50
C THR A 84 -6.69 -17.24 -16.88
N GLU A 85 -7.73 -17.34 -17.69
CA GLU A 85 -9.13 -17.16 -17.26
C GLU A 85 -9.42 -18.02 -16.01
N GLY A 86 -9.81 -17.36 -14.91
CA GLY A 86 -10.15 -18.03 -13.66
C GLY A 86 -9.01 -18.22 -12.66
N MET A 87 -7.75 -17.93 -12.99
CA MET A 87 -6.66 -17.91 -12.04
C MET A 87 -6.27 -16.47 -11.70
N PHE A 88 -6.17 -16.18 -10.41
CA PHE A 88 -5.67 -14.89 -9.96
C PHE A 88 -4.15 -14.85 -10.16
N THR A 89 -3.68 -13.85 -10.90
CA THR A 89 -2.24 -13.55 -11.02
C THR A 89 -1.90 -12.39 -10.11
N ALA A 90 -0.74 -12.45 -9.45
CA ALA A 90 -0.21 -11.31 -8.74
C ALA A 90 -0.11 -10.10 -9.68
N ARG A 91 -0.35 -8.90 -9.15
CA ARG A 91 -0.15 -7.66 -9.91
C ARG A 91 1.28 -7.59 -10.41
N GLN A 92 1.47 -6.94 -11.56
CA GLN A 92 2.83 -6.72 -12.09
C GLN A 92 3.73 -6.11 -11.02
N GLY A 93 4.91 -6.67 -10.83
CA GLY A 93 5.87 -6.25 -9.81
C GLY A 93 5.65 -6.86 -8.43
N THR A 94 4.70 -7.77 -8.28
CA THR A 94 4.49 -8.51 -7.03
C THR A 94 4.60 -10.01 -7.25
N HIS A 95 4.77 -10.75 -6.16
CA HIS A 95 4.70 -12.21 -6.13
C HIS A 95 3.70 -12.64 -5.07
N LEU A 96 3.04 -13.78 -5.28
CA LEU A 96 2.10 -14.33 -4.30
C LEU A 96 2.84 -14.78 -3.04
N LEU A 97 2.20 -14.61 -1.88
CA LEU A 97 2.79 -14.92 -0.57
C LEU A 97 2.45 -16.33 -0.09
N ASP A 98 1.24 -16.79 -0.42
CA ASP A 98 0.72 -18.04 0.11
C ASP A 98 1.05 -19.22 -0.80
N PHE A 99 2.30 -19.61 -0.73
CA PHE A 99 2.78 -20.88 -1.23
C PHE A 99 3.45 -21.61 -0.08
N GLY A 100 2.65 -22.00 0.91
CA GLY A 100 3.13 -22.85 1.98
C GLY A 100 3.96 -23.98 1.39
N GLY A 101 5.07 -24.36 2.02
CA GLY A 101 5.99 -25.40 1.52
C GLY A 101 5.37 -26.75 1.19
N THR A 102 4.07 -26.92 1.36
CA THR A 102 3.28 -28.11 1.10
C THR A 102 2.61 -28.15 -0.29
N GLY A 103 2.78 -27.12 -1.12
CA GLY A 103 2.16 -27.09 -2.45
C GLY A 103 0.62 -26.98 -2.45
N SER A 104 0.02 -26.62 -1.32
CA SER A 104 -1.43 -26.52 -1.16
C SER A 104 -1.99 -25.11 -1.44
N ALA A 105 -1.39 -24.36 -2.36
CA ALA A 105 -1.87 -23.06 -2.82
C ALA A 105 -3.37 -23.06 -3.23
N HIS A 106 -3.92 -24.21 -3.52
CA HIS A 106 -5.33 -24.39 -3.86
C HIS A 106 -6.29 -24.45 -2.66
N ALA A 107 -5.77 -24.50 -1.45
CA ALA A 107 -6.57 -24.54 -0.23
C ALA A 107 -6.55 -23.21 0.56
N SER A 108 -5.86 -22.20 0.05
CA SER A 108 -5.75 -20.92 0.75
C SER A 108 -7.07 -20.17 0.77
N SER A 109 -7.43 -19.68 1.95
CA SER A 109 -8.53 -18.73 2.12
C SER A 109 -8.19 -17.32 1.65
N PHE A 110 -6.90 -17.08 1.27
CA PHE A 110 -6.35 -15.77 0.91
C PHE A 110 -5.47 -15.84 -0.36
N PRO A 111 -6.00 -16.37 -1.48
CA PRO A 111 -5.21 -16.83 -2.63
C PRO A 111 -4.50 -15.70 -3.40
N ALA A 112 -4.92 -14.46 -3.23
CA ALA A 112 -4.37 -13.32 -3.95
C ALA A 112 -3.39 -12.47 -3.12
N ALA A 113 -3.02 -12.93 -1.93
CA ALA A 113 -2.02 -12.26 -1.11
C ALA A 113 -0.68 -12.14 -1.86
N ALA A 114 -0.19 -10.92 -2.00
CA ALA A 114 1.04 -10.65 -2.74
C ALA A 114 1.89 -9.57 -2.07
N ALA A 115 3.20 -9.63 -2.31
CA ALA A 115 4.15 -8.63 -1.86
C ALA A 115 5.14 -8.26 -2.97
N ALA A 116 5.79 -7.10 -2.83
CA ALA A 116 6.99 -6.73 -3.58
C ALA A 116 8.21 -6.89 -2.69
N THR A 117 9.34 -7.30 -3.29
CA THR A 117 10.62 -7.42 -2.57
C THR A 117 11.67 -6.60 -3.31
N ASN A 118 11.72 -5.31 -3.00
CA ASN A 118 12.58 -4.32 -3.65
C ASN A 118 12.74 -3.10 -2.75
N VAL A 119 13.75 -2.28 -2.99
CA VAL A 119 13.87 -0.96 -2.38
C VAL A 119 12.63 -0.12 -2.70
N GLY A 120 12.00 0.40 -1.67
CA GLY A 120 10.72 1.11 -1.74
C GLY A 120 9.49 0.23 -1.48
N GLY A 121 9.66 -1.11 -1.42
CA GLY A 121 8.57 -2.06 -1.17
C GLY A 121 7.39 -1.85 -2.11
N GLN A 122 6.17 -2.02 -1.62
CA GLN A 122 4.94 -1.74 -2.38
C GLN A 122 4.80 -0.28 -2.82
N GLY A 123 5.49 0.65 -2.15
CA GLY A 123 5.55 2.06 -2.55
C GLY A 123 6.12 2.30 -3.95
N ALA A 124 6.90 1.35 -4.50
CA ALA A 124 7.37 1.42 -5.88
C ALA A 124 6.28 1.02 -6.91
N HIS A 125 5.22 0.34 -6.49
CA HIS A 125 4.20 -0.27 -7.37
C HIS A 125 2.76 0.18 -7.09
N TRP A 126 2.52 0.96 -6.07
CA TRP A 126 1.19 1.34 -5.62
C TRP A 126 0.47 2.30 -6.57
N THR A 127 -0.83 2.45 -6.38
CA THR A 127 -1.67 3.35 -7.19
C THR A 127 -1.55 4.81 -6.77
N CYS A 128 -0.82 5.10 -5.72
CA CYS A 128 -0.66 6.42 -5.10
C CYS A 128 -1.97 7.04 -4.58
N ALA A 129 -3.02 6.26 -4.41
CA ALA A 129 -4.28 6.72 -3.86
C ALA A 129 -4.14 7.01 -2.35
N THR A 130 -4.49 8.22 -1.91
CA THR A 130 -4.24 8.72 -0.54
C THR A 130 -5.46 9.41 0.06
N PRO A 131 -6.64 8.77 0.09
CA PRO A 131 -7.78 9.31 0.82
C PRO A 131 -7.46 9.39 2.32
N SER A 132 -7.97 10.41 2.99
CA SER A 132 -7.84 10.53 4.45
C SER A 132 -8.86 9.64 5.16
N PRO A 133 -8.52 9.04 6.32
CA PRO A 133 -9.46 8.28 7.12
C PRO A 133 -10.59 9.18 7.62
N ALA A 134 -11.80 8.64 7.65
CA ALA A 134 -13.00 9.35 8.08
C ALA A 134 -13.85 8.48 9.00
N PHE A 135 -14.68 9.12 9.81
CA PHE A 135 -15.64 8.46 10.73
C PHE A 135 -14.97 7.33 11.54
N SER A 136 -15.55 6.13 11.49
CA SER A 136 -15.09 4.95 12.25
C SER A 136 -13.77 4.36 11.73
N GLU A 137 -13.24 4.83 10.61
CA GLU A 137 -11.91 4.42 10.14
C GLU A 137 -10.78 4.97 11.03
N LYS A 138 -11.01 6.14 11.67
CA LYS A 138 -10.04 6.74 12.60
C LYS A 138 -9.81 5.85 13.83
N ILE A 139 -8.58 5.84 14.33
CA ILE A 139 -8.25 5.12 15.57
C ILE A 139 -8.79 5.91 16.76
N PRO A 140 -9.69 5.34 17.58
CA PRO A 140 -10.49 6.11 18.55
C PRO A 140 -9.68 6.70 19.71
N PHE A 141 -8.52 6.13 20.04
CA PHE A 141 -7.66 6.62 21.13
C PHE A 141 -6.59 7.64 20.66
N ILE A 142 -6.63 8.06 19.37
CA ILE A 142 -5.84 9.18 18.87
C ILE A 142 -6.78 10.39 18.76
N PRO A 143 -6.52 11.52 19.48
CA PRO A 143 -7.35 12.71 19.43
C PRO A 143 -7.49 13.28 18.02
N ASN A 144 -8.64 13.84 17.66
CA ASN A 144 -8.89 14.37 16.32
C ASN A 144 -7.91 15.48 15.93
N GLU A 145 -7.54 16.37 16.86
CA GLU A 145 -6.57 17.44 16.59
C GLU A 145 -5.19 16.87 16.26
N GLU A 146 -4.76 15.81 16.97
CA GLU A 146 -3.52 15.09 16.67
C GLU A 146 -3.63 14.39 15.32
N TRP A 147 -4.79 13.78 15.00
CA TRP A 147 -5.04 13.17 13.69
C TRP A 147 -4.85 14.17 12.55
N ASP A 148 -5.43 15.34 12.65
CA ASP A 148 -5.38 16.34 11.58
C ASP A 148 -3.93 16.81 11.34
N GLU A 149 -3.14 16.98 12.39
CA GLU A 149 -1.71 17.29 12.29
C GLU A 149 -0.91 16.14 11.65
N LEU A 150 -1.11 14.90 12.13
CA LEU A 150 -0.42 13.73 11.61
C LEU A 150 -0.74 13.47 10.13
N ILE A 151 -2.01 13.60 9.74
CA ILE A 151 -2.43 13.48 8.33
C ILE A 151 -1.85 14.62 7.49
N GLY A 152 -1.79 15.84 8.03
CA GLY A 152 -1.11 16.98 7.37
C GLY A 152 0.34 16.64 7.06
N ARG A 153 1.08 16.17 8.06
CA ARG A 153 2.48 15.79 7.89
C ARG A 153 2.67 14.61 6.93
N ALA A 154 1.78 13.62 7.00
CA ALA A 154 1.80 12.48 6.08
C ALA A 154 1.57 12.90 4.63
N LYS A 155 0.65 13.85 4.38
CA LYS A 155 0.42 14.43 3.05
C LYS A 155 1.65 15.15 2.52
N GLU A 156 2.35 15.92 3.35
CA GLU A 156 3.60 16.55 2.98
C GLU A 156 4.67 15.54 2.58
N LEU A 157 4.89 14.50 3.42
CA LEU A 157 5.89 13.45 3.17
C LEU A 157 5.64 12.66 1.88
N LEU A 158 4.38 12.44 1.56
CA LEU A 158 3.96 11.69 0.38
C LEU A 158 3.70 12.57 -0.86
N HIS A 159 3.88 13.89 -0.78
CA HIS A 159 3.52 14.84 -1.83
C HIS A 159 2.08 14.61 -2.33
N VAL A 160 1.10 14.66 -1.41
CA VAL A 160 -0.31 14.42 -1.75
C VAL A 160 -0.93 15.64 -2.40
N HIS A 161 -1.47 15.44 -3.60
CA HIS A 161 -2.21 16.46 -4.35
C HIS A 161 -3.64 16.03 -4.64
N SER A 162 -4.59 16.92 -4.39
CA SER A 162 -6.00 16.74 -4.78
C SER A 162 -6.27 17.19 -6.22
N ALA A 163 -5.34 17.92 -6.82
CA ALA A 163 -5.50 18.58 -8.11
C ALA A 163 -4.63 17.97 -9.23
N ALA A 164 -4.10 16.75 -9.04
CA ALA A 164 -3.21 16.13 -10.02
C ALA A 164 -3.82 16.00 -11.43
N PHE A 165 -5.16 15.95 -11.52
CA PHE A 165 -5.92 15.85 -12.76
C PHE A 165 -7.03 16.90 -12.81
N ALA A 166 -6.83 18.07 -12.21
CA ALA A 166 -7.87 19.11 -12.09
C ALA A 166 -8.29 19.68 -13.45
N ASP A 167 -7.41 19.64 -14.42
CA ASP A 167 -7.60 20.13 -15.78
C ASP A 167 -8.13 19.06 -16.76
N SER A 168 -8.43 17.85 -16.29
CA SER A 168 -9.06 16.81 -17.11
C SER A 168 -10.55 17.11 -17.29
N THR A 169 -10.94 17.51 -18.50
CA THR A 169 -12.33 17.75 -18.88
C THR A 169 -13.16 16.47 -18.88
N VAL A 170 -12.55 15.35 -19.31
CA VAL A 170 -13.19 14.03 -19.24
C VAL A 170 -13.36 13.61 -17.78
N GLY A 171 -12.35 13.84 -16.95
CA GLY A 171 -12.44 13.58 -15.51
C GLY A 171 -13.55 14.37 -14.82
N GLU A 172 -13.76 15.62 -15.21
CA GLU A 172 -14.87 16.45 -14.72
C GLU A 172 -16.23 15.96 -15.19
N ALA A 173 -16.36 15.58 -16.45
CA ALA A 173 -17.59 15.01 -16.99
C ALA A 173 -17.98 13.71 -16.23
N ILE A 174 -17.00 12.85 -15.93
CA ILE A 174 -17.22 11.65 -15.12
C ILE A 174 -17.71 12.03 -13.71
N ARG A 175 -17.08 13.01 -13.05
CA ARG A 175 -17.51 13.49 -11.72
C ARG A 175 -18.95 14.01 -11.74
N SER A 176 -19.29 14.81 -12.75
CA SER A 176 -20.63 15.40 -12.89
C SER A 176 -21.70 14.32 -13.04
N LEU A 177 -21.44 13.31 -13.88
CA LEU A 177 -22.37 12.18 -14.06
C LEU A 177 -22.54 11.35 -12.77
N LEU A 178 -21.47 11.14 -12.02
CA LEU A 178 -21.53 10.42 -10.75
C LEU A 178 -22.19 11.26 -9.65
N ASP A 179 -22.00 12.57 -9.67
CA ASP A 179 -22.64 13.47 -8.69
C ASP A 179 -24.15 13.59 -8.95
N GLU A 180 -24.61 13.57 -10.19
CA GLU A 180 -26.03 13.43 -10.52
C GLU A 180 -26.64 12.14 -9.97
N GLU A 181 -25.88 11.03 -9.96
CA GLU A 181 -26.36 9.74 -9.49
C GLU A 181 -26.30 9.58 -7.97
N PHE A 182 -25.24 10.09 -7.33
CA PHE A 182 -24.95 9.82 -5.91
C PHE A 182 -24.96 11.05 -5.01
N GLY A 183 -24.83 12.26 -5.57
CA GLY A 183 -24.63 13.48 -4.79
C GLY A 183 -25.72 13.73 -3.74
N ALA A 184 -26.96 13.41 -4.06
CA ALA A 184 -28.08 13.56 -3.10
C ALA A 184 -28.08 12.53 -1.96
N GLU A 185 -27.33 11.46 -2.08
CA GLU A 185 -27.19 10.40 -1.06
C GLU A 185 -26.02 10.68 -0.11
N LEU A 186 -25.12 11.60 -0.46
CA LEU A 186 -23.95 11.92 0.35
C LEU A 186 -24.30 13.00 1.40
N PRO A 187 -23.69 12.95 2.61
CA PRO A 187 -23.94 13.97 3.64
C PRO A 187 -23.37 15.33 3.21
N GLU A 188 -23.88 16.39 3.84
CA GLU A 188 -23.40 17.76 3.59
C GLU A 188 -21.86 17.87 3.78
N GLY A 189 -21.19 18.48 2.83
CA GLY A 189 -19.73 18.59 2.80
C GLY A 189 -18.99 17.40 2.17
N TYR A 190 -19.72 16.35 1.80
CA TYR A 190 -19.19 15.20 1.08
C TYR A 190 -19.78 15.17 -0.33
N GLY A 191 -18.93 15.14 -1.34
CA GLY A 191 -19.32 15.11 -2.75
C GLY A 191 -18.41 14.22 -3.59
N VAL A 192 -18.90 13.83 -4.75
CA VAL A 192 -18.05 13.19 -5.75
C VAL A 192 -16.93 14.15 -6.13
N GLY A 193 -15.69 13.68 -6.10
CA GLY A 193 -14.53 14.54 -6.27
C GLY A 193 -13.33 13.84 -6.89
N THR A 194 -12.25 14.58 -7.06
CA THR A 194 -10.95 13.98 -7.39
C THR A 194 -10.45 13.15 -6.21
N LEU A 195 -9.85 12.00 -6.51
CA LEU A 195 -9.14 11.23 -5.50
C LEU A 195 -7.79 11.91 -5.22
N PRO A 196 -7.46 12.23 -3.96
CA PRO A 196 -6.12 12.67 -3.62
C PRO A 196 -5.10 11.58 -3.96
N VAL A 197 -4.01 11.97 -4.64
CA VAL A 197 -2.94 11.05 -5.03
C VAL A 197 -1.58 11.57 -4.58
N ALA A 198 -0.67 10.64 -4.27
CA ALA A 198 0.72 10.93 -3.98
C ALA A 198 1.51 11.07 -5.29
N GLY A 199 1.94 12.28 -5.60
CA GLY A 199 2.70 12.58 -6.82
C GLY A 199 2.63 14.04 -7.20
N ASP A 200 3.63 14.51 -7.92
CA ASP A 200 3.80 15.90 -8.32
C ASP A 200 3.26 16.12 -9.74
N PRO A 201 2.22 16.96 -9.93
CA PRO A 201 1.78 17.37 -11.25
C PRO A 201 2.91 18.02 -12.04
N GLN A 202 3.08 17.64 -13.31
CA GLN A 202 4.10 18.16 -14.19
C GLN A 202 3.52 19.20 -15.16
N PRO A 203 4.32 20.12 -15.71
CA PRO A 203 3.86 21.13 -16.64
C PRO A 203 3.25 20.56 -17.95
N ASP A 204 3.62 19.34 -18.32
CA ASP A 204 3.08 18.63 -19.50
C ASP A 204 1.75 17.91 -19.22
N GLY A 205 1.22 18.02 -18.01
CA GLY A 205 -0.02 17.38 -17.58
C GLY A 205 0.16 15.94 -17.10
N SER A 206 1.38 15.42 -17.10
CA SER A 206 1.69 14.14 -16.45
C SER A 206 1.80 14.28 -14.93
N VAL A 207 1.92 13.15 -14.24
CA VAL A 207 2.17 13.11 -12.79
C VAL A 207 3.46 12.32 -12.55
N ARG A 208 4.41 12.91 -11.84
CA ARG A 208 5.53 12.17 -11.27
C ARG A 208 5.04 11.50 -9.99
N TRP A 209 4.85 10.20 -10.05
CA TRP A 209 4.29 9.42 -8.97
C TRP A 209 5.27 9.26 -7.81
N ALA A 210 4.78 9.42 -6.59
CA ALA A 210 5.59 9.28 -5.41
C ALA A 210 5.86 7.80 -5.10
N GLY A 211 7.13 7.46 -4.93
CA GLY A 211 7.59 6.24 -4.31
C GLY A 211 8.09 6.51 -2.88
N ALA A 212 8.87 5.59 -2.31
CA ALA A 212 9.56 5.82 -1.06
C ALA A 212 10.66 6.89 -1.17
N ASP A 213 11.16 7.16 -2.39
CA ASP A 213 12.13 8.22 -2.71
C ASP A 213 11.67 9.58 -2.24
N VAL A 214 10.39 9.91 -2.46
CA VAL A 214 9.81 11.20 -2.06
C VAL A 214 9.80 11.33 -0.54
N VAL A 215 9.45 10.27 0.17
CA VAL A 215 9.46 10.22 1.64
C VAL A 215 10.89 10.35 2.18
N LEU A 216 11.85 9.63 1.61
CA LEU A 216 13.27 9.73 1.98
C LEU A 216 13.81 11.15 1.72
N GLY A 217 13.44 11.74 0.60
CA GLY A 217 13.75 13.14 0.28
C GLY A 217 15.20 13.52 0.53
N PRO A 218 15.51 14.44 1.49
CA PRO A 218 16.87 14.89 1.77
C PRO A 218 17.82 13.80 2.30
N LEU A 219 17.33 12.61 2.66
CA LEU A 219 18.22 11.48 3.00
C LEU A 219 18.92 10.92 1.77
N LEU A 220 18.37 11.15 0.57
CA LEU A 220 18.97 10.76 -0.72
C LEU A 220 19.78 11.87 -1.36
N ASP A 221 19.67 13.11 -0.85
CA ASP A 221 20.41 14.24 -1.36
C ASP A 221 21.82 14.27 -0.74
N LYS A 222 22.86 14.11 -1.58
CA LYS A 222 24.27 14.10 -1.15
C LYS A 222 24.74 15.40 -0.51
N ASP A 223 24.07 16.50 -0.82
CA ASP A 223 24.39 17.82 -0.26
C ASP A 223 23.70 18.06 1.08
N SER A 224 22.72 17.26 1.43
CA SER A 224 22.04 17.31 2.73
C SER A 224 22.93 16.75 3.84
N PRO A 225 23.04 17.42 5.00
CA PRO A 225 23.75 16.88 6.15
C PRO A 225 23.13 15.58 6.68
N LEU A 226 21.81 15.38 6.49
CA LEU A 226 21.09 14.19 6.97
C LEU A 226 21.48 12.94 6.19
N SER A 227 21.82 13.06 4.92
CA SER A 227 22.22 11.92 4.11
C SER A 227 23.49 11.21 4.62
N LYS A 228 24.35 11.91 5.35
CA LYS A 228 25.57 11.35 5.95
C LYS A 228 25.29 10.42 7.13
N GLN A 229 24.11 10.52 7.71
CA GLN A 229 23.65 9.71 8.84
C GLN A 229 22.74 8.55 8.41
N PHE A 230 22.41 8.48 7.12
CA PHE A 230 21.52 7.49 6.54
C PHE A 230 22.30 6.50 5.67
N GLU A 231 22.08 5.22 5.91
CA GLU A 231 22.62 4.11 5.12
C GLU A 231 21.48 3.17 4.71
N LEU A 232 21.32 2.92 3.41
CA LEU A 232 20.39 1.93 2.87
C LEU A 232 21.20 0.72 2.37
N ARG A 233 20.87 -0.48 2.86
CA ARG A 233 21.43 -1.76 2.45
C ARG A 233 20.37 -2.59 1.74
N ASP A 234 20.41 -2.61 0.43
CA ASP A 234 19.59 -3.49 -0.39
C ASP A 234 20.16 -4.92 -0.42
N LEU A 235 19.38 -5.89 -0.89
CA LEU A 235 19.73 -7.31 -0.90
C LEU A 235 20.29 -7.79 0.45
N THR A 236 19.77 -7.20 1.55
CA THR A 236 20.18 -7.51 2.92
C THR A 236 18.95 -7.93 3.73
N LEU A 237 18.84 -9.22 3.97
CA LEU A 237 17.71 -9.83 4.67
C LEU A 237 17.96 -9.80 6.18
N VAL A 238 17.08 -9.13 6.93
CA VAL A 238 17.06 -9.24 8.39
C VAL A 238 16.45 -10.59 8.77
N ARG A 239 17.23 -11.43 9.40
CA ARG A 239 16.83 -12.78 9.82
C ARG A 239 16.04 -12.77 11.11
N ARG A 240 16.43 -11.94 12.06
CA ARG A 240 15.76 -11.74 13.34
C ARG A 240 16.26 -10.48 14.04
N VAL A 241 15.48 -10.04 15.00
CA VAL A 241 15.86 -9.05 16.00
C VAL A 241 16.60 -9.78 17.15
N GLU A 242 17.71 -9.25 17.59
CA GLU A 242 18.49 -9.81 18.71
C GLU A 242 18.09 -9.15 20.02
N LEU A 243 17.83 -9.97 21.03
CA LEU A 243 17.24 -9.55 22.30
C LEU A 243 18.17 -9.85 23.48
N ASP A 244 18.19 -8.95 24.46
CA ASP A 244 18.66 -9.19 25.80
C ASP A 244 17.51 -8.90 26.79
N GLY A 245 16.79 -9.95 27.19
CA GLY A 245 15.54 -9.82 27.92
C GLY A 245 14.47 -9.05 27.14
N HIS A 246 14.04 -7.92 27.69
CA HIS A 246 13.03 -7.04 27.08
C HIS A 246 13.64 -5.91 26.23
N ARG A 247 14.93 -5.97 25.99
CA ARG A 247 15.64 -4.94 25.22
C ARG A 247 16.22 -5.52 23.94
N VAL A 248 16.02 -4.80 22.85
CA VAL A 248 16.66 -5.08 21.57
C VAL A 248 18.12 -4.61 21.62
N THR A 249 19.04 -5.43 21.14
CA THR A 249 20.48 -5.11 21.03
C THR A 249 20.92 -4.86 19.58
N GLY A 250 20.10 -5.25 18.60
CA GLY A 250 20.38 -5.09 17.19
C GLY A 250 19.62 -6.10 16.33
N VAL A 251 20.14 -6.34 15.12
CA VAL A 251 19.56 -7.26 14.14
C VAL A 251 20.62 -8.22 13.59
N ALA A 252 20.24 -9.48 13.39
CA ALA A 252 21.00 -10.44 12.61
C ALA A 252 20.59 -10.31 11.13
N VAL A 253 21.56 -10.06 10.25
CA VAL A 253 21.33 -9.83 8.83
C VAL A 253 22.08 -10.83 7.97
N GLN A 254 21.57 -11.07 6.77
CA GLN A 254 22.22 -11.87 5.74
C GLN A 254 22.34 -11.06 4.45
N ASP A 255 23.56 -10.90 3.95
CA ASP A 255 23.78 -10.39 2.58
C ASP A 255 23.37 -11.46 1.58
N LEU A 256 22.37 -11.17 0.75
CA LEU A 256 21.83 -12.13 -0.23
C LEU A 256 22.71 -12.30 -1.46
N ARG A 257 23.74 -11.45 -1.66
CA ARG A 257 24.73 -11.60 -2.73
C ARG A 257 25.78 -12.64 -2.37
N THR A 258 26.20 -12.65 -1.11
CA THR A 258 27.31 -13.51 -0.62
C THR A 258 26.82 -14.69 0.22
N GLY A 259 25.63 -14.59 0.81
CA GLY A 259 25.11 -15.53 1.80
C GLY A 259 25.68 -15.33 3.21
N GLU A 260 26.61 -14.39 3.39
CA GLU A 260 27.22 -14.10 4.69
C GLU A 260 26.23 -13.51 5.68
N THR A 261 26.34 -13.96 6.94
CA THR A 261 25.53 -13.43 8.05
C THR A 261 26.40 -12.56 8.96
N SER A 262 25.80 -11.49 9.48
CA SER A 262 26.45 -10.59 10.43
C SER A 262 25.46 -10.03 11.44
N PHE A 263 25.99 -9.43 12.50
CA PHE A 263 25.20 -8.69 13.49
C PHE A 263 25.43 -7.19 13.34
N VAL A 264 24.33 -6.43 13.38
CA VAL A 264 24.36 -4.97 13.41
C VAL A 264 23.73 -4.49 14.70
N ALA A 265 24.56 -3.91 15.58
CA ALA A 265 24.11 -3.35 16.85
C ALA A 265 23.21 -2.14 16.62
N ALA A 266 22.15 -2.02 17.40
CA ALA A 266 21.23 -0.88 17.35
C ALA A 266 20.62 -0.58 18.72
N ASP A 267 20.45 0.71 19.02
CA ASP A 267 19.79 1.19 20.23
C ASP A 267 18.26 1.12 20.11
N VAL A 268 17.74 1.21 18.89
CA VAL A 268 16.32 1.06 18.55
C VAL A 268 16.20 0.23 17.28
N VAL A 269 15.22 -0.68 17.24
CA VAL A 269 14.86 -1.41 16.01
C VAL A 269 13.42 -1.12 15.64
N VAL A 270 13.22 -0.73 14.38
CA VAL A 270 11.91 -0.53 13.76
C VAL A 270 11.67 -1.63 12.73
N VAL A 271 10.62 -2.44 12.92
CA VAL A 271 10.24 -3.50 11.96
C VAL A 271 9.04 -3.03 11.14
N ALA A 272 9.27 -2.77 9.86
CA ALA A 272 8.30 -2.21 8.90
C ALA A 272 8.35 -2.95 7.54
N ALA A 273 8.39 -4.30 7.60
CA ALA A 273 8.57 -5.20 6.46
C ALA A 273 7.24 -5.78 5.95
N ASP A 274 6.18 -5.00 5.90
CA ASP A 274 4.78 -5.29 5.57
C ASP A 274 3.96 -6.02 6.67
N ALA A 275 2.68 -6.30 6.38
CA ALA A 275 1.75 -6.89 7.33
C ALA A 275 1.92 -8.42 7.50
N PHE A 276 2.73 -9.08 6.69
CA PHE A 276 3.00 -10.50 6.77
C PHE A 276 4.43 -10.79 7.24
N ARG A 277 5.40 -10.08 6.67
CA ARG A 277 6.83 -10.30 6.97
C ARG A 277 7.23 -9.72 8.33
N SER A 278 6.63 -8.59 8.73
CA SER A 278 6.93 -8.02 10.05
C SER A 278 6.56 -8.98 11.19
N PRO A 279 5.32 -9.52 11.29
CA PRO A 279 5.00 -10.49 12.32
C PRO A 279 5.81 -11.80 12.18
N GLN A 280 6.19 -12.23 10.96
CA GLN A 280 7.05 -13.39 10.76
C GLN A 280 8.45 -13.17 11.35
N ILE A 281 9.05 -11.98 11.15
CA ILE A 281 10.34 -11.61 11.74
C ILE A 281 10.25 -11.57 13.27
N LEU A 282 9.18 -10.98 13.81
CA LEU A 282 8.96 -10.95 15.26
C LEU A 282 8.86 -12.38 15.83
N TRP A 283 8.08 -13.24 15.18
CA TRP A 283 7.94 -14.64 15.56
C TRP A 283 9.28 -15.37 15.55
N ALA A 284 10.06 -15.25 14.48
CA ALA A 284 11.40 -15.83 14.34
C ALA A 284 12.40 -15.28 15.37
N SER A 285 12.12 -14.11 15.93
CA SER A 285 12.91 -13.45 16.99
C SER A 285 12.48 -13.88 18.41
N GLY A 286 11.46 -14.73 18.56
CA GLY A 286 10.91 -15.11 19.85
C GLY A 286 9.95 -14.09 20.46
N VAL A 287 9.56 -13.06 19.73
CA VAL A 287 8.58 -12.04 20.13
C VAL A 287 7.19 -12.53 19.73
N ARG A 288 6.44 -13.08 20.69
CA ARG A 288 5.20 -13.82 20.41
C ARG A 288 4.04 -13.40 21.32
N PRO A 289 3.64 -12.11 21.34
CA PRO A 289 2.42 -11.71 22.04
C PRO A 289 1.19 -12.41 21.44
N GLN A 290 0.15 -12.63 22.25
CA GLN A 290 -1.03 -13.41 21.87
C GLN A 290 -1.71 -12.91 20.59
N ALA A 291 -1.74 -11.61 20.37
CA ALA A 291 -2.38 -11.00 19.20
C ALA A 291 -1.51 -11.01 17.93
N LEU A 292 -0.25 -11.48 17.99
CA LEU A 292 0.65 -11.46 16.84
C LEU A 292 0.14 -12.34 15.70
N GLY A 293 -0.04 -11.76 14.54
CA GLY A 293 -0.58 -12.40 13.35
C GLY A 293 -2.11 -12.43 13.29
N HIS A 294 -2.81 -12.20 14.41
CA HIS A 294 -4.28 -12.20 14.48
C HIS A 294 -4.90 -10.88 14.03
N TYR A 295 -6.23 -10.88 13.86
CA TYR A 295 -7.02 -9.73 13.42
C TYR A 295 -6.67 -9.24 12.01
N LEU A 296 -6.23 -10.13 11.14
CA LEU A 296 -5.97 -9.82 9.74
C LEU A 296 -7.22 -9.24 9.10
N THR A 297 -7.09 -8.06 8.52
CA THR A 297 -8.10 -7.46 7.66
C THR A 297 -7.51 -7.08 6.32
N GLU A 298 -8.37 -6.97 5.32
CA GLU A 298 -8.13 -6.32 4.03
C GLU A 298 -9.42 -5.69 3.54
N HIS A 299 -9.40 -5.10 2.34
CA HIS A 299 -10.62 -4.58 1.74
C HIS A 299 -11.16 -5.60 0.72
N PRO A 300 -12.31 -6.27 0.96
CA PRO A 300 -13.03 -6.88 -0.14
C PRO A 300 -13.30 -5.84 -1.21
N VAL A 301 -13.03 -6.15 -2.46
CA VAL A 301 -13.14 -5.18 -3.56
C VAL A 301 -14.00 -5.76 -4.68
N VAL A 302 -15.06 -5.04 -5.05
CA VAL A 302 -15.82 -5.31 -6.27
C VAL A 302 -15.30 -4.37 -7.37
N ILE A 303 -14.95 -4.93 -8.51
CA ILE A 303 -14.41 -4.17 -9.64
C ILE A 303 -15.28 -4.30 -10.89
N SER A 304 -15.19 -3.30 -11.77
CA SER A 304 -15.84 -3.28 -13.07
C SER A 304 -15.09 -2.37 -14.04
N THR A 305 -15.28 -2.58 -15.34
CA THR A 305 -14.82 -1.68 -16.39
C THR A 305 -15.98 -1.25 -17.27
N VAL A 306 -16.07 0.04 -17.53
CA VAL A 306 -17.13 0.67 -18.33
C VAL A 306 -16.51 1.44 -19.48
N ALA A 307 -17.04 1.25 -20.67
CA ALA A 307 -16.80 2.13 -21.82
C ALA A 307 -17.70 3.36 -21.70
N LEU A 308 -17.12 4.55 -21.74
CA LEU A 308 -17.86 5.81 -21.57
C LEU A 308 -18.85 6.04 -22.71
N ASP A 309 -20.06 6.45 -22.37
CA ASP A 309 -21.11 6.78 -23.33
C ASP A 309 -20.89 8.19 -23.89
N ALA A 310 -20.72 8.29 -25.20
CA ALA A 310 -20.42 9.56 -25.86
C ALA A 310 -21.55 10.62 -25.72
N GLU A 311 -22.82 10.22 -25.68
CA GLU A 311 -23.95 11.18 -25.55
C GLU A 311 -23.97 11.75 -24.13
N LYS A 312 -23.71 10.90 -23.12
CA LYS A 312 -23.62 11.33 -21.72
C LYS A 312 -22.44 12.27 -21.52
N MET A 313 -21.27 11.91 -22.06
CA MET A 313 -20.05 12.72 -21.92
C MET A 313 -20.22 14.11 -22.57
N ARG A 314 -20.86 14.21 -23.75
CA ARG A 314 -21.12 15.47 -24.44
C ARG A 314 -22.03 16.45 -23.68
N ARG A 315 -22.65 16.03 -22.59
CA ARG A 315 -23.39 16.94 -21.70
C ARG A 315 -22.46 17.88 -20.94
N PHE A 316 -21.21 17.48 -20.72
CA PHE A 316 -20.24 18.18 -19.88
C PHE A 316 -18.92 18.51 -20.57
N ALA A 317 -18.57 17.84 -21.66
CA ALA A 317 -17.35 18.06 -22.44
C ALA A 317 -17.63 17.97 -23.94
N THR A 318 -16.93 18.77 -24.74
CA THR A 318 -17.04 18.76 -26.18
C THR A 318 -16.05 17.78 -26.84
N GLU A 319 -16.23 17.48 -28.13
CA GLU A 319 -15.23 16.70 -28.90
C GLU A 319 -13.91 17.48 -29.07
N GLU A 320 -13.95 18.82 -29.00
CA GLU A 320 -12.76 19.67 -29.05
C GLU A 320 -11.98 19.57 -27.72
N ASP A 321 -12.68 19.58 -26.57
CA ASP A 321 -12.09 19.37 -25.27
C ASP A 321 -11.41 18.00 -25.16
N LEU A 322 -12.10 16.94 -25.63
CA LEU A 322 -11.54 15.60 -25.69
C LEU A 322 -10.28 15.54 -26.57
N ALA A 323 -10.33 16.14 -27.76
CA ALA A 323 -9.19 16.16 -28.66
C ALA A 323 -7.99 16.91 -28.07
N ALA A 324 -8.23 18.02 -27.38
CA ALA A 324 -7.19 18.79 -26.69
C ALA A 324 -6.56 17.99 -25.53
N GLU A 325 -7.38 17.31 -24.74
CA GLU A 325 -6.89 16.44 -23.65
C GLU A 325 -6.05 15.29 -24.19
N LEU A 326 -6.51 14.57 -25.21
CA LEU A 326 -5.78 13.48 -25.84
C LEU A 326 -4.45 13.94 -26.46
N ALA A 327 -4.44 15.13 -27.13
CA ALA A 327 -3.23 15.69 -27.71
C ALA A 327 -2.18 16.04 -26.64
N ARG A 328 -2.61 16.63 -25.52
CA ARG A 328 -1.72 16.93 -24.39
C ARG A 328 -1.11 15.66 -23.78
N ARG A 329 -1.90 14.63 -23.60
CA ARG A 329 -1.50 13.38 -23.00
C ARG A 329 -0.61 12.50 -23.87
N ALA A 330 -0.75 12.61 -25.18
CA ALA A 330 0.15 11.95 -26.12
C ALA A 330 1.62 12.39 -25.96
N LEU A 331 1.87 13.50 -25.25
CA LEU A 331 3.21 13.95 -24.89
C LEU A 331 3.83 13.15 -23.72
N SER A 332 3.01 12.42 -22.97
CA SER A 332 3.46 11.60 -21.83
C SER A 332 2.81 10.19 -21.84
N PRO A 333 3.21 9.32 -22.78
CA PRO A 333 2.55 8.03 -22.99
C PRO A 333 2.83 6.98 -21.91
N ALA A 334 3.70 7.29 -20.93
CA ALA A 334 4.20 6.31 -19.97
C ALA A 334 3.15 5.78 -18.97
N ASP A 335 2.08 6.54 -18.71
CA ASP A 335 1.02 6.15 -17.77
C ASP A 335 -0.37 6.29 -18.41
N PRO A 336 -1.15 5.21 -18.53
CA PRO A 336 -2.47 5.24 -19.15
C PRO A 336 -3.55 5.94 -18.30
N VAL A 337 -3.28 6.21 -17.00
CA VAL A 337 -4.26 6.84 -16.10
C VAL A 337 -4.35 8.34 -16.38
N ALA A 338 -5.55 8.81 -16.69
CA ALA A 338 -5.87 10.14 -17.17
C ALA A 338 -6.60 11.03 -16.18
N ALA A 339 -7.35 10.43 -15.31
CA ALA A 339 -7.99 11.07 -14.18
C ALA A 339 -8.34 10.02 -13.13
N VAL A 340 -8.32 10.42 -11.88
CA VAL A 340 -8.78 9.57 -10.77
C VAL A 340 -9.80 10.35 -9.96
N ASN A 341 -11.02 9.83 -9.92
CA ASN A 341 -12.13 10.38 -9.16
C ASN A 341 -12.48 9.45 -8.00
N ARG A 342 -13.30 9.92 -7.07
CA ARG A 342 -13.80 9.14 -5.95
C ARG A 342 -15.25 9.47 -5.63
N ILE A 343 -15.97 8.48 -5.11
CA ILE A 343 -17.12 8.71 -4.24
C ILE A 343 -16.60 8.45 -2.83
N PRO A 344 -16.66 9.44 -1.92
CA PRO A 344 -16.01 9.35 -0.62
C PRO A 344 -16.73 8.38 0.31
N PHE A 345 -15.94 7.77 1.20
CA PHE A 345 -16.50 7.04 2.35
C PHE A 345 -17.26 8.00 3.26
N SER A 346 -18.49 7.64 3.65
CA SER A 346 -19.30 8.34 4.64
C SER A 346 -20.20 7.37 5.38
N GLU A 347 -20.48 7.64 6.64
CA GLU A 347 -21.35 6.80 7.46
C GLU A 347 -22.54 7.59 7.99
N PRO A 348 -23.72 6.98 7.96
CA PRO A 348 -24.02 5.61 7.49
C PRO A 348 -24.34 5.50 5.99
N GLU A 349 -24.36 6.61 5.22
CA GLU A 349 -25.00 6.72 3.91
C GLU A 349 -24.21 5.98 2.80
N HIS A 350 -22.88 6.04 2.84
CA HIS A 350 -22.00 5.47 1.81
C HIS A 350 -20.74 4.84 2.44
N PRO A 351 -20.86 3.68 3.11
CA PRO A 351 -19.76 3.06 3.86
C PRO A 351 -18.76 2.33 2.93
N PHE A 352 -18.42 2.94 1.80
CA PHE A 352 -17.54 2.40 0.76
C PHE A 352 -16.50 3.42 0.34
N SER A 353 -15.29 2.97 0.07
CA SER A 353 -14.26 3.78 -0.60
C SER A 353 -14.23 3.46 -2.09
N VAL A 354 -14.61 4.43 -2.91
CA VAL A 354 -14.76 4.20 -4.34
C VAL A 354 -13.69 4.94 -5.11
N GLN A 355 -12.98 4.20 -5.97
CA GLN A 355 -12.01 4.74 -6.91
C GLN A 355 -12.54 4.59 -8.33
N VAL A 356 -12.46 5.66 -9.09
CA VAL A 356 -12.95 5.75 -10.46
C VAL A 356 -11.80 6.27 -11.32
N MET A 357 -11.12 5.34 -11.99
CA MET A 357 -9.92 5.63 -12.78
C MET A 357 -10.29 5.70 -14.28
N TYR A 358 -10.13 6.86 -14.84
CA TYR A 358 -10.25 7.06 -16.29
C TYR A 358 -8.96 6.66 -17.00
N SER A 359 -9.09 5.95 -18.10
CA SER A 359 -8.01 5.52 -18.96
C SER A 359 -8.44 5.55 -20.43
N GLU A 360 -7.55 5.95 -21.32
CA GLU A 360 -7.79 5.94 -22.76
C GLU A 360 -7.83 4.53 -23.36
N SER A 361 -7.23 3.57 -22.64
CA SER A 361 -7.20 2.17 -23.04
C SER A 361 -7.77 1.28 -21.96
N THR A 362 -8.32 0.14 -22.36
CA THR A 362 -8.75 -0.90 -21.41
C THR A 362 -7.55 -1.71 -20.94
N PRO A 363 -7.51 -2.11 -19.64
CA PRO A 363 -6.50 -3.04 -19.13
C PRO A 363 -6.71 -4.47 -19.65
N PHE A 364 -7.86 -4.74 -20.26
CA PHE A 364 -8.19 -6.04 -20.82
C PHE A 364 -7.94 -6.07 -22.32
N PRO A 365 -7.30 -7.13 -22.87
CA PRO A 365 -7.23 -7.33 -24.29
C PRO A 365 -8.65 -7.38 -24.87
N MET A 366 -8.94 -6.56 -25.87
CA MET A 366 -10.20 -6.60 -26.59
C MET A 366 -9.95 -7.02 -28.03
N GLU A 367 -10.76 -7.95 -28.51
CA GLU A 367 -10.74 -8.33 -29.92
C GLU A 367 -11.10 -7.12 -30.78
N PRO A 368 -10.32 -6.81 -31.83
CA PRO A 368 -10.68 -5.75 -32.78
C PRO A 368 -12.08 -5.97 -33.36
N GLY A 369 -12.86 -4.90 -33.44
CA GLY A 369 -14.22 -4.95 -33.95
C GLY A 369 -15.31 -5.33 -32.95
N THR A 370 -14.95 -5.53 -31.68
CA THR A 370 -15.97 -5.57 -30.61
C THR A 370 -16.58 -4.19 -30.39
N PRO A 371 -17.83 -4.06 -29.90
CA PRO A 371 -18.53 -2.78 -29.80
C PRO A 371 -17.79 -1.67 -29.05
N TYR A 372 -16.79 -2.03 -28.24
CA TYR A 372 -16.07 -1.09 -27.38
C TYR A 372 -14.57 -0.98 -27.69
N SER A 373 -14.05 -1.69 -28.71
CA SER A 373 -12.61 -1.75 -28.98
C SER A 373 -12.00 -0.41 -29.44
N GLU A 374 -12.83 0.53 -29.89
CA GLU A 374 -12.41 1.82 -30.42
C GLU A 374 -13.17 3.00 -29.78
N ASN A 375 -13.40 2.93 -28.45
CA ASN A 375 -14.11 4.00 -27.77
C ASN A 375 -13.20 5.24 -27.59
N ARG A 376 -13.48 6.30 -28.36
CA ARG A 376 -12.72 7.56 -28.30
C ARG A 376 -12.81 8.28 -26.96
N TRP A 377 -13.92 8.11 -26.21
CA TRP A 377 -14.07 8.67 -24.87
C TRP A 377 -13.35 7.85 -23.78
N GLY A 378 -12.81 6.69 -24.16
CA GLY A 378 -12.04 5.83 -23.26
C GLY A 378 -12.89 5.02 -22.28
N TYR A 379 -12.26 4.62 -21.20
CA TYR A 379 -12.80 3.65 -20.26
C TYR A 379 -12.64 4.12 -18.83
N VAL A 380 -13.50 3.63 -17.97
CA VAL A 380 -13.41 3.82 -16.54
C VAL A 380 -13.27 2.47 -15.86
N ASN A 381 -12.20 2.31 -15.09
CA ASN A 381 -12.03 1.21 -14.15
C ASN A 381 -12.50 1.66 -12.79
N MET A 382 -13.48 0.96 -12.21
CA MET A 382 -14.05 1.29 -10.91
C MET A 382 -13.76 0.20 -9.91
N GLY A 383 -13.42 0.58 -8.68
CA GLY A 383 -13.26 -0.30 -7.54
C GLY A 383 -14.04 0.23 -6.34
N TYR A 384 -14.92 -0.60 -5.80
CA TYR A 384 -15.61 -0.38 -4.54
C TYR A 384 -14.92 -1.18 -3.45
N GLY A 385 -14.16 -0.52 -2.61
CA GLY A 385 -13.54 -1.09 -1.42
C GLY A 385 -14.48 -1.07 -0.24
N MET A 386 -14.56 -2.18 0.47
CA MET A 386 -15.41 -2.37 1.63
C MET A 386 -14.58 -2.66 2.87
N ARG A 387 -15.21 -2.51 4.02
CA ARG A 387 -14.57 -2.86 5.30
C ARG A 387 -14.57 -4.38 5.50
N LYS A 388 -13.50 -4.86 6.10
CA LYS A 388 -13.47 -6.15 6.79
C LYS A 388 -13.35 -5.86 8.29
N HIS A 389 -14.30 -6.38 9.05
CA HIS A 389 -14.28 -6.17 10.50
C HIS A 389 -13.25 -7.10 11.16
N PRO A 390 -12.38 -6.55 12.06
CA PRO A 390 -11.33 -7.33 12.69
C PRO A 390 -11.90 -8.48 13.54
N ARG A 391 -11.42 -9.69 13.30
CA ARG A 391 -11.73 -10.91 14.06
C ARG A 391 -10.44 -11.62 14.43
N TYR A 392 -10.40 -12.17 15.64
CA TYR A 392 -9.22 -12.90 16.13
C TYR A 392 -8.87 -14.11 15.25
N GLU A 393 -9.88 -14.77 14.70
CA GLU A 393 -9.73 -15.97 13.87
C GLU A 393 -9.14 -15.69 12.50
N ASP A 394 -9.29 -14.45 11.98
CA ASP A 394 -8.63 -14.05 10.74
C ASP A 394 -7.15 -13.78 11.06
N ALA A 395 -6.26 -14.66 10.64
CA ALA A 395 -4.90 -14.69 11.16
C ALA A 395 -3.85 -15.15 10.14
N VAL A 396 -2.64 -14.71 10.40
CA VAL A 396 -1.40 -15.28 9.86
C VAL A 396 -0.72 -16.06 10.98
N THR A 397 -0.55 -17.34 10.81
CA THR A 397 0.10 -18.23 11.76
C THR A 397 1.45 -18.70 11.24
N PHE A 398 2.34 -19.11 12.13
CA PHE A 398 3.73 -19.45 11.79
C PHE A 398 4.09 -20.83 12.35
N ASP A 399 4.71 -21.67 11.51
CA ASP A 399 5.18 -22.99 11.89
C ASP A 399 6.72 -22.99 11.97
N ASP A 400 7.26 -23.25 13.18
CA ASP A 400 8.70 -23.29 13.41
C ASP A 400 9.36 -24.57 12.85
N ASP A 401 8.59 -25.64 12.67
CA ASP A 401 9.09 -26.94 12.24
C ASP A 401 9.25 -27.02 10.71
N GLU A 402 8.54 -26.15 9.98
CA GLU A 402 8.62 -26.07 8.52
C GLU A 402 9.11 -24.69 8.08
N PRO A 403 10.35 -24.55 7.61
CA PRO A 403 10.84 -23.27 7.10
C PRO A 403 10.29 -22.96 5.69
N ASP A 404 9.96 -21.68 5.45
CA ASP A 404 9.69 -21.19 4.11
C ASP A 404 10.97 -21.16 3.24
N TYR A 405 10.83 -20.82 1.95
CA TYR A 405 11.96 -20.75 1.01
C TYR A 405 13.07 -19.75 1.40
N ARG A 406 12.79 -18.85 2.33
CA ARG A 406 13.76 -17.90 2.91
C ARG A 406 14.35 -18.42 4.21
N GLY A 407 13.86 -19.57 4.73
CA GLY A 407 14.26 -20.16 5.99
C GLY A 407 13.66 -19.46 7.21
N PHE A 408 12.52 -18.78 7.07
CA PHE A 408 11.69 -18.33 8.17
C PHE A 408 10.64 -19.40 8.54
N PRO A 409 10.06 -19.34 9.76
CA PRO A 409 8.88 -20.11 10.09
C PRO A 409 7.82 -19.98 8.99
N ASN A 410 7.32 -21.12 8.48
CA ASN A 410 6.36 -21.11 7.38
C ASN A 410 5.08 -20.41 7.78
N MET A 411 4.48 -19.71 6.83
CA MET A 411 3.30 -18.87 7.03
C MET A 411 2.06 -19.57 6.48
N SER A 412 0.99 -19.59 7.29
CA SER A 412 -0.35 -19.98 6.84
C SER A 412 -1.33 -18.85 7.11
N ILE A 413 -2.30 -18.66 6.21
CA ILE A 413 -3.28 -17.58 6.33
C ILE A 413 -4.68 -18.19 6.43
N GLU A 414 -5.39 -17.83 7.52
CA GLU A 414 -6.81 -18.10 7.72
C GLU A 414 -7.59 -16.81 7.63
N TYR A 415 -8.58 -16.76 6.74
CA TYR A 415 -9.38 -15.57 6.50
C TYR A 415 -10.78 -15.96 6.01
N ALA A 416 -11.80 -15.33 6.56
CA ALA A 416 -13.18 -15.57 6.15
C ALA A 416 -14.01 -14.28 6.15
N LEU A 417 -14.80 -14.09 5.11
CA LEU A 417 -15.89 -13.13 5.11
C LEU A 417 -17.04 -13.66 5.95
N THR A 418 -17.81 -12.76 6.57
CA THR A 418 -19.00 -13.10 7.36
C THR A 418 -20.25 -12.65 6.62
N GLU A 419 -21.44 -13.03 7.13
CA GLU A 419 -22.73 -12.58 6.58
C GLU A 419 -22.82 -11.04 6.49
N ARG A 420 -22.12 -10.32 7.37
CA ARG A 420 -22.07 -8.86 7.34
C ARG A 420 -21.33 -8.36 6.11
N GLU A 421 -20.11 -8.87 5.87
CA GLU A 421 -19.34 -8.52 4.69
C GLU A 421 -20.06 -8.97 3.40
N ASP A 422 -20.72 -10.13 3.39
CA ASP A 422 -21.49 -10.59 2.24
C ASP A 422 -22.64 -9.63 1.89
N ALA A 423 -23.31 -9.07 2.89
CA ALA A 423 -24.34 -8.05 2.69
C ALA A 423 -23.76 -6.74 2.14
N GLU A 424 -22.62 -6.27 2.68
CA GLU A 424 -21.92 -5.08 2.18
C GLU A 424 -21.42 -5.29 0.74
N ILE A 425 -20.95 -6.48 0.38
CA ILE A 425 -20.53 -6.85 -0.99
C ILE A 425 -21.72 -6.79 -1.97
N ALA A 426 -22.88 -7.31 -1.55
CA ALA A 426 -24.08 -7.26 -2.39
C ALA A 426 -24.52 -5.80 -2.64
N GLU A 427 -24.51 -4.96 -1.63
CA GLU A 427 -24.83 -3.52 -1.75
C GLU A 427 -23.80 -2.79 -2.64
N ALA A 428 -22.51 -2.98 -2.39
CA ALA A 428 -21.43 -2.39 -3.20
C ALA A 428 -21.56 -2.79 -4.68
N THR A 429 -21.91 -4.06 -4.95
CA THR A 429 -22.11 -4.56 -6.31
C THR A 429 -23.25 -3.84 -7.01
N GLU A 430 -24.37 -3.60 -6.32
CA GLU A 430 -25.50 -2.88 -6.91
C GLU A 430 -25.19 -1.38 -7.11
N ARG A 431 -24.50 -0.74 -6.15
CA ARG A 431 -24.02 0.64 -6.30
C ARG A 431 -23.05 0.78 -7.46
N LEU A 432 -22.15 -0.20 -7.66
CA LEU A 432 -21.24 -0.23 -8.80
C LEU A 432 -21.99 -0.36 -10.14
N ARG A 433 -23.08 -1.16 -10.18
CA ARG A 433 -23.95 -1.23 -11.36
C ARG A 433 -24.63 0.11 -11.66
N ARG A 434 -25.09 0.83 -10.65
CA ARG A 434 -25.66 2.17 -10.81
C ARG A 434 -24.61 3.13 -11.37
N ALA A 435 -23.41 3.18 -10.78
CA ALA A 435 -22.31 4.00 -11.25
C ALA A 435 -21.94 3.69 -12.71
N GLY A 436 -21.81 2.40 -13.05
CA GLY A 436 -21.51 1.98 -14.40
C GLY A 436 -22.59 2.39 -15.41
N LYS A 437 -23.86 2.22 -15.08
CA LYS A 437 -24.98 2.67 -15.93
C LYS A 437 -25.02 4.20 -16.07
N ALA A 438 -24.66 4.95 -15.03
CA ALA A 438 -24.57 6.41 -15.13
C ALA A 438 -23.50 6.85 -16.15
N LEU A 439 -22.38 6.11 -16.25
CA LEU A 439 -21.23 6.45 -17.10
C LEU A 439 -21.32 5.88 -18.52
N GLY A 440 -21.84 4.66 -18.71
CA GLY A 440 -21.85 4.03 -20.02
C GLY A 440 -22.23 2.56 -20.03
N ALA A 441 -21.51 1.76 -20.80
CA ALA A 441 -21.77 0.34 -20.99
C ALA A 441 -20.65 -0.52 -20.40
N PHE A 442 -21.02 -1.62 -19.76
CA PHE A 442 -20.05 -2.54 -19.16
C PHE A 442 -19.22 -3.26 -20.24
N VAL A 443 -17.90 -3.13 -20.11
CA VAL A 443 -16.91 -3.98 -20.79
C VAL A 443 -16.69 -5.23 -19.95
N ALA A 444 -16.64 -5.06 -18.63
CA ALA A 444 -16.62 -6.14 -17.66
C ALA A 444 -17.64 -5.85 -16.56
N GLU A 445 -18.55 -6.80 -16.36
CA GLU A 445 -19.57 -6.73 -15.31
C GLU A 445 -18.92 -6.69 -13.91
N PRO A 446 -19.62 -6.11 -12.92
CA PRO A 446 -19.16 -6.10 -11.54
C PRO A 446 -18.84 -7.50 -11.00
N ARG A 447 -17.66 -7.68 -10.45
CA ARG A 447 -17.23 -8.94 -9.84
C ARG A 447 -16.43 -8.68 -8.56
N LEU A 448 -16.65 -9.54 -7.57
CA LEU A 448 -15.81 -9.60 -6.38
C LEU A 448 -14.43 -10.16 -6.76
N MET A 449 -13.40 -9.50 -6.30
CA MET A 449 -12.03 -10.00 -6.42
C MET A 449 -11.74 -11.07 -5.36
N PRO A 450 -10.85 -12.03 -5.63
CA PRO A 450 -10.40 -12.98 -4.63
C PRO A 450 -9.79 -12.29 -3.40
N ASN A 451 -9.93 -12.91 -2.23
CA ASN A 451 -9.33 -12.40 -0.99
C ASN A 451 -7.82 -12.22 -1.16
N GLY A 452 -7.30 -11.10 -0.65
CA GLY A 452 -5.90 -10.70 -0.80
C GLY A 452 -5.64 -9.76 -1.99
N SER A 453 -6.62 -9.52 -2.86
CA SER A 453 -6.44 -8.73 -4.09
C SER A 453 -6.23 -7.25 -3.87
N SER A 454 -6.69 -6.70 -2.75
CA SER A 454 -6.57 -5.26 -2.47
C SER A 454 -5.13 -4.84 -2.21
N LEU A 455 -4.28 -5.73 -1.71
CA LEU A 455 -2.94 -5.46 -1.18
C LEU A 455 -2.96 -4.49 0.03
N HIS A 456 -4.11 -4.37 0.69
CA HIS A 456 -4.34 -3.48 1.83
C HIS A 456 -4.40 -4.25 3.15
N TYR A 457 -3.47 -5.17 3.35
CA TYR A 457 -3.42 -6.02 4.55
C TYR A 457 -3.14 -5.23 5.81
N GLN A 458 -3.93 -5.47 6.87
CA GLN A 458 -3.90 -4.70 8.11
C GLN A 458 -4.09 -5.62 9.32
N GLY A 459 -3.82 -5.10 10.52
CA GLY A 459 -4.26 -5.69 11.79
C GLY A 459 -3.31 -6.72 12.41
N THR A 460 -2.45 -7.37 11.65
CA THR A 460 -1.61 -8.49 12.12
C THR A 460 -0.63 -8.16 13.26
N MET A 461 -0.42 -6.88 13.51
CA MET A 461 0.33 -6.34 14.66
C MET A 461 -0.43 -5.17 15.29
N ARG A 462 -1.78 -5.26 15.31
CA ARG A 462 -2.65 -4.14 15.70
C ARG A 462 -2.19 -3.44 16.97
N MET A 463 -2.33 -2.12 16.99
CA MET A 463 -2.10 -1.33 18.18
C MET A 463 -3.33 -1.35 19.10
N GLY A 464 -3.11 -1.10 20.39
CA GLY A 464 -4.15 -0.98 21.39
C GLY A 464 -3.87 0.14 22.38
N GLU A 465 -4.88 0.55 23.11
CA GLU A 465 -4.75 1.57 24.16
C GLU A 465 -4.12 1.00 25.42
N THR A 466 -4.37 -0.28 25.67
CA THR A 466 -3.90 -1.02 26.86
C THR A 466 -3.34 -2.38 26.49
N ASP A 467 -2.42 -2.90 27.30
CA ASP A 467 -1.88 -4.25 27.18
C ASP A 467 -2.83 -5.27 27.84
N ASP A 468 -3.88 -5.64 27.10
CA ASP A 468 -4.90 -6.60 27.51
C ASP A 468 -4.85 -7.93 26.75
N GLY A 469 -3.79 -8.13 25.96
CA GLY A 469 -3.59 -9.32 25.12
C GLY A 469 -4.30 -9.26 23.76
N THR A 470 -5.09 -8.22 23.47
CA THR A 470 -5.79 -8.05 22.19
C THR A 470 -5.01 -7.23 21.15
N SER A 471 -3.83 -6.75 21.52
CA SER A 471 -2.97 -5.94 20.66
C SER A 471 -1.50 -6.36 20.80
N VAL A 472 -0.68 -6.02 19.80
CA VAL A 472 0.76 -6.28 19.75
C VAL A 472 1.56 -5.06 20.19
N ALA A 473 1.06 -3.88 19.87
CA ALA A 473 1.77 -2.63 20.08
C ALA A 473 0.93 -1.62 20.86
N ASP A 474 1.63 -0.73 21.54
CA ASP A 474 1.07 0.42 22.24
C ASP A 474 0.59 1.52 21.24
N PRO A 475 -0.07 2.58 21.73
CA PRO A 475 -0.54 3.67 20.86
C PRO A 475 0.58 4.42 20.10
N TRP A 476 1.84 4.23 20.45
CA TRP A 476 3.01 4.82 19.80
C TRP A 476 3.85 3.83 19.00
N SER A 477 3.26 2.67 18.64
CA SER A 477 3.86 1.64 17.80
C SER A 477 4.97 0.81 18.46
N ARG A 478 5.14 0.87 19.77
CA ARG A 478 6.09 0.03 20.52
C ARG A 478 5.44 -1.31 20.84
N VAL A 479 6.18 -2.39 20.63
CA VAL A 479 5.73 -3.73 21.02
C VAL A 479 5.62 -3.81 22.55
N TRP A 480 4.47 -4.28 23.05
CA TRP A 480 4.22 -4.44 24.47
C TRP A 480 5.31 -5.28 25.15
N GLY A 481 5.78 -4.81 26.30
CA GLY A 481 6.82 -5.48 27.08
C GLY A 481 8.25 -5.24 26.59
N TYR A 482 8.46 -4.49 25.49
CA TYR A 482 9.80 -4.17 24.98
C TYR A 482 10.12 -2.67 25.13
N GLU A 483 11.39 -2.37 25.42
CA GLU A 483 11.81 -0.98 25.67
C GLU A 483 12.04 -0.18 24.37
N ASN A 484 12.60 -0.84 23.33
CA ASN A 484 13.14 -0.19 22.14
C ASN A 484 12.85 -0.98 20.84
N LEU A 485 11.82 -1.83 20.85
CA LEU A 485 11.30 -2.53 19.68
C LEU A 485 10.02 -1.82 19.20
N VAL A 486 10.10 -1.26 17.99
CA VAL A 486 9.02 -0.52 17.35
C VAL A 486 8.57 -1.26 16.10
N VAL A 487 7.30 -1.22 15.81
CA VAL A 487 6.73 -1.80 14.58
C VAL A 487 6.04 -0.73 13.74
N GLY A 488 5.94 -0.97 12.44
CA GLY A 488 5.34 0.01 11.53
C GLY A 488 4.54 -0.66 10.41
N GLY A 489 3.65 0.12 9.82
CA GLY A 489 2.88 -0.31 8.66
C GLY A 489 1.40 -0.47 8.90
N ASN A 490 0.71 -0.92 7.86
CA ASN A 490 -0.73 -1.17 7.92
C ASN A 490 -1.10 -2.21 8.98
N ALA A 491 -0.17 -3.11 9.32
CA ALA A 491 -0.35 -4.12 10.36
C ALA A 491 -0.76 -3.55 11.72
N LEU A 492 -0.45 -2.27 11.99
CA LEU A 492 -0.81 -1.58 13.22
C LEU A 492 -2.27 -1.13 13.29
N ILE A 493 -2.96 -0.98 12.16
CA ILE A 493 -4.31 -0.42 12.09
C ILE A 493 -5.30 -1.35 12.80
N PRO A 494 -5.98 -0.89 13.88
CA PRO A 494 -6.89 -1.73 14.66
C PRO A 494 -8.36 -1.61 14.22
N THR A 495 -8.67 -0.67 13.34
CA THR A 495 -10.03 -0.35 12.90
C THR A 495 -10.39 -0.99 11.58
N ALA A 496 -11.68 -1.18 11.32
CA ALA A 496 -12.17 -1.57 10.02
C ALA A 496 -12.13 -0.36 9.07
N THR A 497 -11.31 -0.42 8.03
CA THR A 497 -11.20 0.63 7.02
C THR A 497 -11.67 0.16 5.65
N ALA A 498 -12.13 1.07 4.81
CA ALA A 498 -12.45 0.84 3.40
C ALA A 498 -11.49 1.58 2.46
N MET A 499 -10.78 2.57 2.98
CA MET A 499 -9.87 3.43 2.22
C MET A 499 -8.48 2.78 2.04
N ASN A 500 -7.70 3.29 1.07
CA ASN A 500 -6.28 2.93 0.93
C ASN A 500 -5.50 3.32 2.20
N PRO A 501 -4.83 2.39 2.88
CA PRO A 501 -4.33 2.64 4.24
C PRO A 501 -2.98 3.38 4.30
N THR A 502 -2.28 3.57 3.19
CA THR A 502 -0.90 4.08 3.19
C THR A 502 -0.77 5.45 3.86
N LEU A 503 -1.67 6.40 3.56
CA LEU A 503 -1.64 7.73 4.19
C LEU A 503 -1.80 7.64 5.71
N MET A 504 -2.75 6.82 6.17
CA MET A 504 -2.98 6.55 7.59
C MET A 504 -1.76 5.91 8.25
N SER A 505 -1.14 4.94 7.59
CA SER A 505 0.04 4.27 8.13
C SER A 505 1.26 5.18 8.20
N VAL A 506 1.44 6.10 7.24
CA VAL A 506 2.48 7.13 7.31
C VAL A 506 2.21 8.08 8.48
N ALA A 507 0.95 8.48 8.72
CA ALA A 507 0.58 9.29 9.88
C ALA A 507 0.90 8.59 11.21
N ILE A 508 0.58 7.31 11.34
CA ILE A 508 0.94 6.47 12.49
C ILE A 508 2.46 6.40 12.65
N ALA A 509 3.21 6.22 11.56
CA ALA A 509 4.67 6.16 11.59
C ALA A 509 5.30 7.49 12.03
N VAL A 510 4.74 8.64 11.60
CA VAL A 510 5.15 9.97 12.11
C VAL A 510 4.97 10.04 13.62
N ARG A 511 3.82 9.57 14.13
CA ARG A 511 3.52 9.54 15.58
C ARG A 511 4.53 8.68 16.35
N GLY A 512 4.78 7.46 15.88
CA GLY A 512 5.75 6.53 16.49
C GLY A 512 7.18 7.08 16.44
N ALA A 513 7.60 7.64 15.31
CA ALA A 513 8.94 8.23 15.14
C ALA A 513 9.15 9.44 16.07
N ARG A 514 8.15 10.30 16.25
CA ARG A 514 8.21 11.42 17.20
C ARG A 514 8.40 10.92 18.64
N LYS A 515 7.69 9.86 19.02
CA LYS A 515 7.84 9.25 20.36
C LYS A 515 9.24 8.72 20.59
N VAL A 516 9.80 8.00 19.61
CA VAL A 516 11.17 7.49 19.66
C VAL A 516 12.17 8.66 19.73
N ALA A 517 12.02 9.69 18.92
CA ALA A 517 12.90 10.86 18.93
C ALA A 517 12.93 11.56 20.30
N LYS A 518 11.76 11.71 20.94
CA LYS A 518 11.64 12.27 22.29
C LYS A 518 12.41 11.45 23.32
N GLU A 519 12.36 10.12 23.23
CA GLU A 519 13.08 9.21 24.13
C GLU A 519 14.58 9.22 23.89
N LEU A 520 15.01 9.52 22.67
CA LEU A 520 16.41 9.73 22.31
C LEU A 520 16.92 11.14 22.68
N GLY A 521 16.07 12.00 23.27
CA GLY A 521 16.46 13.30 23.81
C GLY A 521 16.13 14.51 22.92
N SER A 522 15.30 14.35 21.88
CA SER A 522 14.81 15.50 21.09
C SER A 522 13.90 16.40 21.95
N GLU A 523 14.20 17.69 22.03
CA GLU A 523 13.40 18.69 22.77
C GLU A 523 12.14 19.13 21.99
N ASP A 524 12.14 19.01 20.66
CA ASP A 524 11.06 19.42 19.75
C ASP A 524 10.08 18.24 19.42
N ALA A 525 9.54 17.62 20.43
CA ALA A 525 8.67 16.46 20.25
C ALA A 525 7.16 16.80 20.41
#